data_c70ca9594684a052fb9451ccdc1eeea8
#
_entry.id   c70ca9594684a052fb9451ccdc1eeea8
#
_cell.length_a   1.000
_cell.length_b   1.000
_cell.length_c   1.000
_cell.angle_alpha   90.00
_cell.angle_beta   90.00
_cell.angle_gamma   90.00
#
_symmetry.space_group_name_H-M   'P 1'
#
loop_
_entity.id
_entity.type
_entity.pdbx_description
1 polymer ?
#
loop_
_entity_poly.entity_id
_entity_poly.type
_entity_poly.pdbx_seq_one_letter_code
_entity_poly.pdbx_strand_id
1 'polypeptide(L)'
;MRADGNYPFTLENGKYITQEKRNNSDIHTWQGEANLFHTFHDESTLDVKAYYFYSERGLPGAVILYNPKAEERLWDENFFTQARYKKTFSPKWTLQAQAKFNHSWNKYEDTDVKYENGKQTDINRQDEYYLSAAVLYQPVKGLELSLAQDGFINTLHTNINDSPNPVRYSSLTALNARYQWGRIKLSGTLVGTFITEEVKAGNTPDDRKRLSPTLSVSIQPWKEEQLYVRAMYKNTFRVPTFNDLYYLRIGNTSLRPEKAREYNIGVTWNGKPFSFTDFLSVTLDGYYNEVTDKIVAFPSTYVWKMQNYGTVHITGLDATLATSIPVCPNINVGLSGNYSWQKAIDMTNPDAKNYKDQLPYTPQHSGNASTTIETPWINVGYSLTGVSERYYMAQNIPVNKIDGYVEHTATLWREFTMKGCHLRLQAEVINLTDKQYDVIKYYPMPGRSWRITGVLRF
;
A
#
# COMPACT_ATOMS: atom_id res chain seq x y z
N MET A 1 4.07 10.57 -17.00
CA MET A 1 2.81 11.26 -16.64
C MET A 1 3.12 12.72 -16.40
N ARG A 2 2.23 13.62 -16.83
CA ARG A 2 2.32 15.06 -16.53
C ARG A 2 0.91 15.56 -16.25
N ALA A 3 0.74 16.33 -15.18
CA ALA A 3 -0.50 17.02 -14.85
C ALA A 3 -0.15 18.40 -14.29
N ASP A 4 -0.96 19.39 -14.60
CA ASP A 4 -0.78 20.74 -14.10
C ASP A 4 -1.42 20.92 -12.69
N GLY A 5 -2.40 20.08 -12.33
CA GLY A 5 -2.97 19.98 -11.00
C GLY A 5 -3.71 21.22 -10.50
N ASN A 6 -3.81 22.28 -11.31
CA ASN A 6 -4.43 23.56 -10.94
C ASN A 6 -5.95 23.52 -11.13
N TYR A 7 -6.65 22.78 -10.29
CA TYR A 7 -8.10 22.59 -10.35
C TYR A 7 -8.85 23.57 -9.45
N PRO A 8 -10.11 23.91 -9.80
CA PRO A 8 -10.98 24.73 -8.97
C PRO A 8 -11.45 23.94 -7.74
N PHE A 9 -11.62 24.62 -6.62
CA PHE A 9 -12.22 24.08 -5.41
C PHE A 9 -13.02 25.16 -4.67
N THR A 10 -13.95 24.73 -3.82
CA THR A 10 -14.70 25.61 -2.94
C THR A 10 -13.95 25.78 -1.62
N LEU A 11 -13.57 27.00 -1.29
CA LEU A 11 -12.98 27.36 -0.01
C LEU A 11 -14.07 27.85 0.93
N GLU A 12 -14.25 27.13 2.05
CA GLU A 12 -15.15 27.53 3.13
C GLU A 12 -14.33 28.08 4.30
N ASN A 13 -14.47 29.36 4.58
CA ASN A 13 -13.82 30.01 5.71
C ASN A 13 -14.87 30.72 6.58
N GLY A 14 -15.39 30.02 7.55
CA GLY A 14 -16.50 30.47 8.39
C GLY A 14 -17.77 30.71 7.56
N LYS A 15 -18.22 31.98 7.42
CA LYS A 15 -19.40 32.35 6.64
C LYS A 15 -19.07 32.67 5.17
N TYR A 16 -17.81 32.75 4.82
CA TYR A 16 -17.39 33.12 3.46
C TYR A 16 -17.14 31.85 2.65
N ILE A 17 -17.81 31.76 1.53
CA ILE A 17 -17.64 30.66 0.55
C ILE A 17 -17.12 31.30 -0.73
N THR A 18 -15.95 30.94 -1.16
CA THR A 18 -15.31 31.42 -2.40
C THR A 18 -14.91 30.28 -3.30
N GLN A 19 -14.90 30.52 -4.60
CA GLN A 19 -14.32 29.60 -5.59
C GLN A 19 -12.87 30.01 -5.81
N GLU A 20 -11.98 29.09 -5.46
CA GLU A 20 -10.54 29.28 -5.57
C GLU A 20 -9.93 28.27 -6.53
N LYS A 21 -8.69 28.46 -6.90
CA LYS A 21 -7.95 27.54 -7.75
C LYS A 21 -6.70 27.07 -7.03
N ARG A 22 -6.48 25.75 -7.01
CA ARG A 22 -5.21 25.19 -6.49
C ARG A 22 -4.07 25.74 -7.31
N ASN A 23 -2.99 26.07 -6.63
CA ASN A 23 -1.72 26.45 -7.21
C ASN A 23 -0.65 25.47 -6.75
N ASN A 24 0.51 25.44 -7.41
CA ASN A 24 1.66 24.62 -7.05
C ASN A 24 1.26 23.15 -6.78
N SER A 25 0.44 22.56 -7.63
CA SER A 25 0.00 21.19 -7.54
C SER A 25 0.30 20.37 -8.80
N ASP A 26 1.19 20.91 -9.63
CA ASP A 26 1.70 20.24 -10.80
C ASP A 26 2.54 19.00 -10.43
N ILE A 27 2.53 18.02 -11.31
CA ILE A 27 3.32 16.80 -11.17
C ILE A 27 3.88 16.37 -12.52
N HIS A 28 5.15 15.99 -12.51
CA HIS A 28 5.82 15.35 -13.62
C HIS A 28 6.49 14.06 -13.14
N THR A 29 6.12 12.92 -13.74
CA THR A 29 6.72 11.63 -13.42
C THR A 29 7.09 10.87 -14.68
N TRP A 30 8.20 10.14 -14.61
CA TRP A 30 8.54 9.14 -15.59
C TRP A 30 9.20 7.95 -14.92
N GLN A 31 9.10 6.80 -15.56
CA GLN A 31 9.65 5.55 -15.08
C GLN A 31 10.08 4.68 -16.25
N GLY A 32 11.05 3.84 -16.00
CA GLY A 32 11.51 2.84 -16.95
C GLY A 32 11.86 1.55 -16.22
N GLU A 33 11.62 0.41 -16.86
CA GLU A 33 12.07 -0.88 -16.37
C GLU A 33 12.59 -1.77 -17.48
N ALA A 34 13.55 -2.61 -17.12
CA ALA A 34 14.08 -3.66 -17.98
C ALA A 34 14.07 -4.98 -17.21
N ASN A 35 13.61 -6.03 -17.87
CA ASN A 35 13.57 -7.38 -17.31
C ASN A 35 14.31 -8.33 -18.25
N LEU A 36 15.20 -9.16 -17.67
CA LEU A 36 15.87 -10.24 -18.35
C LEU A 36 15.51 -11.56 -17.69
N PHE A 37 15.02 -12.51 -18.48
CA PHE A 37 14.71 -13.86 -18.04
C PHE A 37 15.61 -14.84 -18.79
N HIS A 38 16.33 -15.65 -18.05
CA HIS A 38 17.19 -16.68 -18.62
C HIS A 38 16.96 -18.02 -17.98
N THR A 39 16.78 -19.04 -18.82
CA THR A 39 16.72 -20.44 -18.39
C THR A 39 17.96 -21.14 -18.87
N PHE A 40 18.73 -21.72 -17.95
CA PHE A 40 19.95 -22.47 -18.24
C PHE A 40 19.63 -23.88 -18.74
N HIS A 41 20.62 -24.57 -19.28
CA HIS A 41 20.46 -25.96 -19.77
C HIS A 41 20.06 -26.95 -18.67
N ASP A 42 20.36 -26.65 -17.41
CA ASP A 42 20.03 -27.46 -16.24
C ASP A 42 18.67 -27.03 -15.60
N GLU A 43 17.83 -26.34 -16.38
CA GLU A 43 16.52 -25.86 -15.99
C GLU A 43 16.53 -24.83 -14.82
N SER A 44 17.73 -24.40 -14.37
CA SER A 44 17.78 -23.28 -13.43
C SER A 44 17.41 -21.98 -14.13
N THR A 45 16.82 -21.03 -13.38
CA THR A 45 16.37 -19.76 -13.91
C THR A 45 17.08 -18.58 -13.24
N LEU A 46 17.37 -17.57 -14.03
CA LEU A 46 17.87 -16.28 -13.57
C LEU A 46 16.95 -15.19 -14.09
N ASP A 47 16.34 -14.45 -13.19
CA ASP A 47 15.52 -13.28 -13.51
C ASP A 47 16.28 -12.06 -13.00
N VAL A 48 16.51 -11.07 -13.85
CA VAL A 48 17.13 -9.78 -13.49
C VAL A 48 16.19 -8.66 -13.85
N LYS A 49 16.00 -7.74 -12.94
CA LYS A 49 15.19 -6.53 -13.14
C LYS A 49 15.99 -5.30 -12.78
N ALA A 50 15.90 -4.26 -13.62
CA ALA A 50 16.33 -2.91 -13.31
C ALA A 50 15.12 -1.97 -13.44
N TYR A 51 14.98 -1.04 -12.52
CA TYR A 51 13.87 -0.07 -12.47
C TYR A 51 14.40 1.30 -12.09
N TYR A 52 13.90 2.33 -12.75
CA TYR A 52 14.14 3.71 -12.40
C TYR A 52 12.82 4.49 -12.37
N PHE A 53 12.68 5.35 -11.39
CA PHE A 53 11.55 6.25 -11.20
C PHE A 53 12.03 7.65 -10.85
N TYR A 54 11.41 8.65 -11.44
CA TYR A 54 11.60 10.07 -11.11
C TYR A 54 10.25 10.73 -10.98
N SER A 55 10.11 11.60 -9.99
CA SER A 55 8.95 12.47 -9.80
C SER A 55 9.38 13.85 -9.32
N GLU A 56 8.80 14.86 -9.91
CA GLU A 56 8.83 16.25 -9.43
C GLU A 56 7.41 16.73 -9.25
N ARG A 57 7.11 17.36 -8.12
CA ARG A 57 5.77 17.87 -7.82
C ARG A 57 5.79 19.10 -6.94
N GLY A 58 4.85 20.00 -7.18
CA GLY A 58 4.50 21.06 -6.26
C GLY A 58 3.73 20.54 -5.06
N LEU A 59 3.82 21.23 -3.94
CA LEU A 59 3.09 20.95 -2.69
C LEU A 59 2.25 22.16 -2.33
N PRO A 60 0.94 22.14 -2.61
CA PRO A 60 0.09 23.32 -2.49
C PRO A 60 -0.30 23.68 -1.05
N GLY A 61 0.03 22.83 -0.05
CA GLY A 61 -0.31 23.03 1.36
C GLY A 61 -1.81 22.88 1.67
N ALA A 62 -2.17 23.04 2.94
CA ALA A 62 -3.55 23.00 3.42
C ALA A 62 -4.29 24.30 3.11
N VAL A 63 -5.57 24.21 2.74
CA VAL A 63 -6.37 25.40 2.38
C VAL A 63 -6.88 26.19 3.59
N ILE A 64 -6.76 25.69 4.82
CA ILE A 64 -7.12 26.44 6.03
C ILE A 64 -6.32 27.75 6.17
N LEU A 65 -5.07 27.73 5.69
CA LEU A 65 -4.20 28.88 5.56
C LEU A 65 -3.86 29.05 4.09
N TYR A 66 -4.90 29.21 3.26
CA TYR A 66 -4.75 29.21 1.82
C TYR A 66 -3.71 30.25 1.37
N ASN A 67 -2.65 29.75 0.76
CA ASN A 67 -1.58 30.55 0.19
C ASN A 67 -1.58 30.39 -1.34
N PRO A 68 -2.05 31.39 -2.10
CA PRO A 68 -2.06 31.32 -3.56
C PRO A 68 -0.64 31.38 -4.17
N LYS A 69 0.38 31.61 -3.36
CA LYS A 69 1.80 31.70 -3.75
C LYS A 69 2.64 30.59 -3.08
N ALA A 70 2.03 29.42 -2.81
CA ALA A 70 2.81 28.29 -2.31
C ALA A 70 3.90 27.90 -3.32
N GLU A 71 5.13 27.69 -2.84
CA GLU A 71 6.30 27.39 -3.67
C GLU A 71 7.03 26.13 -3.20
N GLU A 72 6.46 25.41 -2.25
CA GLU A 72 7.01 24.13 -1.77
C GLU A 72 7.06 23.10 -2.89
N ARG A 73 8.20 22.41 -3.02
CA ARG A 73 8.40 21.40 -4.05
C ARG A 73 9.04 20.13 -3.48
N LEU A 74 8.73 19.01 -4.11
CA LEU A 74 9.26 17.70 -3.76
C LEU A 74 9.75 16.97 -5.01
N TRP A 75 10.97 16.45 -4.94
CA TRP A 75 11.56 15.56 -5.94
C TRP A 75 11.82 14.21 -5.30
N ASP A 76 11.50 13.17 -6.02
CA ASP A 76 11.78 11.78 -5.64
C ASP A 76 12.48 11.07 -6.79
N GLU A 77 13.57 10.36 -6.49
CA GLU A 77 14.19 9.40 -7.38
C GLU A 77 14.28 8.03 -6.69
N ASN A 78 14.05 6.99 -7.44
CA ASN A 78 14.28 5.63 -6.99
C ASN A 78 14.88 4.79 -8.11
N PHE A 79 15.99 4.16 -7.82
CA PHE A 79 16.63 3.18 -8.68
C PHE A 79 16.78 1.87 -7.92
N PHE A 80 16.36 0.76 -8.51
CA PHE A 80 16.74 -0.54 -7.98
C PHE A 80 17.12 -1.52 -9.08
N THR A 81 17.99 -2.45 -8.70
CA THR A 81 18.26 -3.65 -9.46
C THR A 81 18.12 -4.86 -8.55
N GLN A 82 17.57 -5.94 -9.09
CA GLN A 82 17.45 -7.20 -8.38
C GLN A 82 17.75 -8.37 -9.31
N ALA A 83 18.31 -9.44 -8.74
CA ALA A 83 18.51 -10.71 -9.40
C ALA A 83 17.90 -11.83 -8.55
N ARG A 84 17.20 -12.75 -9.18
CA ARG A 84 16.65 -13.94 -8.54
C ARG A 84 17.14 -15.17 -9.31
N TYR A 85 17.79 -16.06 -8.61
CA TYR A 85 18.22 -17.35 -9.12
C TYR A 85 17.41 -18.46 -8.44
N LYS A 86 16.91 -19.41 -9.22
CA LYS A 86 16.21 -20.58 -8.73
C LYS A 86 16.76 -21.83 -9.39
N LYS A 87 17.06 -22.86 -8.57
CA LYS A 87 17.53 -24.17 -9.03
C LYS A 87 16.82 -25.29 -8.29
N THR A 88 16.25 -26.22 -9.03
CA THR A 88 15.70 -27.47 -8.53
C THR A 88 16.73 -28.57 -8.74
N PHE A 89 17.38 -29.02 -7.65
CA PHE A 89 18.42 -30.07 -7.70
C PHE A 89 17.83 -31.45 -7.86
N SER A 90 16.63 -31.63 -7.36
CA SER A 90 15.88 -32.89 -7.43
C SER A 90 14.40 -32.60 -7.15
N PRO A 91 13.48 -33.53 -7.36
CA PRO A 91 12.07 -33.38 -6.98
C PRO A 91 11.84 -33.01 -5.51
N LYS A 92 12.85 -33.16 -4.66
CA LYS A 92 12.77 -32.87 -3.22
C LYS A 92 13.44 -31.58 -2.80
N TRP A 93 14.39 -31.04 -3.58
CA TRP A 93 15.23 -29.93 -3.17
C TRP A 93 15.22 -28.80 -4.18
N THR A 94 14.83 -27.62 -3.73
CA THR A 94 14.92 -26.39 -4.52
C THR A 94 15.64 -25.31 -3.72
N LEU A 95 16.58 -24.62 -4.36
CA LEU A 95 17.24 -23.42 -3.85
C LEU A 95 16.69 -22.22 -4.57
N GLN A 96 16.45 -21.15 -3.83
CA GLN A 96 16.20 -19.82 -4.36
C GLN A 96 17.13 -18.83 -3.67
N ALA A 97 17.82 -18.00 -4.46
CA ALA A 97 18.65 -16.92 -3.96
C ALA A 97 18.22 -15.60 -4.62
N GLN A 98 18.30 -14.51 -3.86
CA GLN A 98 17.96 -13.18 -4.35
C GLN A 98 18.99 -12.17 -3.86
N ALA A 99 19.32 -11.21 -4.71
CA ALA A 99 20.07 -10.03 -4.34
C ALA A 99 19.35 -8.79 -4.88
N LYS A 100 19.31 -7.71 -4.10
CA LYS A 100 18.74 -6.43 -4.52
C LYS A 100 19.60 -5.29 -4.01
N PHE A 101 19.77 -4.29 -4.83
CA PHE A 101 20.23 -2.97 -4.44
C PHE A 101 19.12 -1.97 -4.73
N ASN A 102 18.83 -1.09 -3.79
CA ASN A 102 17.88 0.01 -3.98
C ASN A 102 18.50 1.31 -3.51
N HIS A 103 18.43 2.34 -4.35
CA HIS A 103 18.81 3.72 -4.05
C HIS A 103 17.58 4.61 -4.13
N SER A 104 17.31 5.36 -3.08
CA SER A 104 16.26 6.38 -3.02
C SER A 104 16.89 7.73 -2.72
N TRP A 105 16.53 8.73 -3.50
CA TRP A 105 16.87 10.11 -3.25
C TRP A 105 15.58 10.93 -3.16
N ASN A 106 15.50 11.82 -2.17
CA ASN A 106 14.37 12.69 -1.94
C ASN A 106 14.90 14.09 -1.64
N LYS A 107 14.34 15.11 -2.31
CA LYS A 107 14.62 16.52 -2.04
C LYS A 107 13.31 17.25 -1.80
N TYR A 108 13.17 17.85 -0.64
CA TYR A 108 12.13 18.82 -0.34
C TYR A 108 12.74 20.24 -0.34
N GLU A 109 12.00 21.20 -0.87
CA GLU A 109 12.40 22.60 -0.93
C GLU A 109 11.21 23.49 -0.61
N ASP A 110 11.41 24.44 0.31
CA ASP A 110 10.42 25.44 0.73
C ASP A 110 11.08 26.81 0.64
N THR A 111 10.53 27.69 -0.20
CA THR A 111 10.99 29.06 -0.39
C THR A 111 10.09 29.99 0.42
N ASP A 112 10.58 30.46 1.57
CA ASP A 112 9.85 31.36 2.47
C ASP A 112 10.82 32.31 3.17
N VAL A 113 10.37 33.55 3.33
CA VAL A 113 11.14 34.60 4.04
C VAL A 113 11.42 34.29 5.52
N LYS A 114 10.72 33.30 6.10
CA LYS A 114 10.98 32.82 7.46
C LYS A 114 12.32 32.09 7.61
N TYR A 115 12.93 31.66 6.53
CA TYR A 115 14.24 30.99 6.55
C TYR A 115 15.37 31.98 6.41
N GLU A 116 16.50 31.74 7.08
CA GLU A 116 17.67 32.61 7.12
C GLU A 116 18.19 33.03 5.75
N ASN A 117 18.14 32.13 4.76
CA ASN A 117 18.54 32.39 3.38
C ASN A 117 17.32 32.46 2.42
N GLY A 118 16.11 32.74 2.93
CA GLY A 118 14.88 32.74 2.15
C GLY A 118 14.47 31.36 1.61
N LYS A 119 15.14 30.29 2.03
CA LYS A 119 14.94 28.94 1.48
C LYS A 119 15.39 27.85 2.44
N GLN A 120 14.60 26.80 2.57
CA GLN A 120 14.93 25.53 3.23
C GLN A 120 15.07 24.42 2.18
N THR A 121 16.12 23.63 2.28
CA THR A 121 16.31 22.47 1.40
C THR A 121 16.69 21.24 2.25
N ASP A 122 15.87 20.20 2.22
CA ASP A 122 16.08 18.93 2.91
C ASP A 122 16.35 17.85 1.86
N ILE A 123 17.50 17.21 1.94
CA ILE A 123 17.92 16.14 1.02
C ILE A 123 18.15 14.87 1.83
N ASN A 124 17.49 13.80 1.42
CA ASN A 124 17.65 12.48 2.03
C ASN A 124 18.06 11.47 0.96
N ARG A 125 19.04 10.64 1.27
CA ARG A 125 19.51 9.53 0.44
C ARG A 125 19.48 8.26 1.26
N GLN A 126 18.79 7.24 0.77
CA GLN A 126 18.73 5.93 1.41
C GLN A 126 19.21 4.86 0.45
N ASP A 127 20.11 4.01 0.92
CA ASP A 127 20.55 2.82 0.22
C ASP A 127 20.12 1.57 0.98
N GLU A 128 19.66 0.56 0.24
CA GLU A 128 19.35 -0.76 0.76
C GLU A 128 20.10 -1.82 -0.03
N TYR A 129 20.86 -2.64 0.68
CA TYR A 129 21.47 -3.85 0.17
C TYR A 129 20.73 -5.04 0.78
N TYR A 130 20.19 -5.90 -0.05
CA TYR A 130 19.43 -7.07 0.37
C TYR A 130 20.00 -8.33 -0.26
N LEU A 131 20.16 -9.36 0.57
CA LEU A 131 20.53 -10.69 0.16
C LEU A 131 19.61 -11.71 0.84
N SER A 132 19.12 -12.69 0.08
CA SER A 132 18.27 -13.76 0.57
C SER A 132 18.69 -15.11 -0.01
N ALA A 133 18.60 -16.14 0.81
CA ALA A 133 18.70 -17.53 0.38
C ALA A 133 17.61 -18.35 1.04
N ALA A 134 16.90 -19.17 0.26
CA ALA A 134 15.85 -20.06 0.73
C ALA A 134 16.05 -21.46 0.17
N VAL A 135 15.97 -22.44 1.03
CA VAL A 135 15.98 -23.86 0.68
C VAL A 135 14.61 -24.45 0.95
N LEU A 136 14.05 -25.07 -0.07
CA LEU A 136 12.79 -25.79 -0.02
C LEU A 136 13.06 -27.29 -0.05
N TYR A 137 12.44 -28.03 0.87
CA TYR A 137 12.56 -29.46 0.99
C TYR A 137 11.19 -30.14 1.03
N GLN A 138 10.97 -31.08 0.11
CA GLN A 138 9.75 -31.88 0.00
C GLN A 138 10.05 -33.34 0.30
N PRO A 139 10.10 -33.76 1.59
CA PRO A 139 10.47 -35.13 1.96
C PRO A 139 9.49 -36.19 1.47
N VAL A 140 8.21 -35.88 1.55
CA VAL A 140 7.10 -36.73 1.14
C VAL A 140 6.01 -35.92 0.45
N LYS A 141 5.13 -36.59 -0.27
CA LYS A 141 3.99 -35.94 -0.94
C LYS A 141 3.12 -35.17 0.08
N GLY A 142 2.89 -33.93 -0.21
CA GLY A 142 2.04 -33.05 0.61
C GLY A 142 2.76 -32.33 1.75
N LEU A 143 4.01 -32.67 2.11
CA LEU A 143 4.82 -31.98 3.11
C LEU A 143 5.90 -31.13 2.42
N GLU A 144 5.91 -29.86 2.70
CA GLU A 144 6.92 -28.91 2.26
C GLU A 144 7.50 -28.20 3.48
N LEU A 145 8.80 -28.20 3.59
CA LEU A 145 9.57 -27.50 4.62
C LEU A 145 10.44 -26.46 3.92
N SER A 146 10.57 -25.27 4.48
CA SER A 146 11.52 -24.30 3.97
C SER A 146 12.25 -23.57 5.09
N LEU A 147 13.51 -23.27 4.82
CA LEU A 147 14.35 -22.39 5.62
C LEU A 147 14.79 -21.24 4.71
N ALA A 148 14.51 -20.03 5.13
CA ALA A 148 14.96 -18.80 4.45
C ALA A 148 15.77 -17.94 5.42
N GLN A 149 16.82 -17.33 4.90
CA GLN A 149 17.65 -16.35 5.58
C GLN A 149 17.71 -15.08 4.73
N ASP A 150 17.27 -13.96 5.31
CA ASP A 150 17.35 -12.63 4.70
C ASP A 150 18.32 -11.75 5.48
N GLY A 151 19.12 -10.98 4.77
CA GLY A 151 20.01 -9.96 5.32
C GLY A 151 19.78 -8.62 4.64
N PHE A 152 19.70 -7.54 5.42
CA PHE A 152 19.56 -6.17 4.93
C PHE A 152 20.63 -5.28 5.55
N ILE A 153 21.15 -4.36 4.74
CA ILE A 153 21.89 -3.18 5.21
C ILE A 153 21.17 -1.97 4.65
N ASN A 154 20.66 -1.12 5.53
CA ASN A 154 20.01 0.13 5.16
C ASN A 154 20.83 1.30 5.69
N THR A 155 21.01 2.34 4.87
CA THR A 155 21.70 3.57 5.27
C THR A 155 20.82 4.79 4.99
N LEU A 156 20.97 5.83 5.79
CA LEU A 156 20.39 7.15 5.50
C LEU A 156 21.48 8.21 5.60
N HIS A 157 21.55 9.05 4.58
CA HIS A 157 22.39 10.26 4.56
C HIS A 157 21.51 11.48 4.28
N THR A 158 21.68 12.52 5.07
CA THR A 158 20.96 13.79 4.88
C THR A 158 21.94 14.95 4.80
N ASN A 159 21.48 16.10 4.28
CA ASN A 159 22.22 17.35 4.29
C ASN A 159 22.06 18.15 5.59
N ILE A 160 21.37 17.59 6.60
CA ILE A 160 21.13 18.23 7.88
C ILE A 160 22.40 18.11 8.76
N ASN A 161 22.84 19.22 9.33
CA ASN A 161 23.94 19.24 10.28
C ASN A 161 23.62 18.36 11.50
N ASP A 162 24.62 17.65 12.01
CA ASP A 162 24.48 16.75 13.17
C ASP A 162 23.44 15.63 13.01
N SER A 163 23.11 15.29 11.76
CA SER A 163 22.22 14.17 11.46
C SER A 163 22.81 12.85 11.96
N PRO A 164 21.98 11.96 12.54
CA PRO A 164 22.40 10.64 12.98
C PRO A 164 23.04 9.77 11.89
N ASN A 165 22.70 9.96 10.61
CA ASN A 165 23.20 9.16 9.49
C ASN A 165 23.26 7.66 9.82
N PRO A 166 22.11 7.02 10.12
CA PRO A 166 22.07 5.68 10.67
C PRO A 166 22.49 4.63 9.62
N VAL A 167 23.06 3.55 10.13
CA VAL A 167 23.23 2.28 9.39
C VAL A 167 22.51 1.19 10.18
N ARG A 168 21.56 0.52 9.54
CA ARG A 168 20.76 -0.56 10.12
C ARG A 168 21.12 -1.89 9.48
N TYR A 169 21.48 -2.85 10.30
CA TYR A 169 21.66 -4.24 9.91
C TYR A 169 20.46 -5.06 10.37
N SER A 170 19.87 -5.82 9.49
CA SER A 170 18.71 -6.67 9.78
C SER A 170 18.96 -8.09 9.29
N SER A 171 18.67 -9.05 10.15
CA SER A 171 18.73 -10.48 9.85
C SER A 171 17.39 -11.10 10.18
N LEU A 172 16.76 -11.76 9.20
CA LEU A 172 15.50 -12.47 9.37
C LEU A 172 15.70 -13.93 8.97
N THR A 173 15.41 -14.84 9.91
CA THR A 173 15.42 -16.27 9.65
C THR A 173 13.98 -16.78 9.71
N ALA A 174 13.50 -17.40 8.63
CA ALA A 174 12.16 -17.93 8.54
C ALA A 174 12.19 -19.46 8.38
N LEU A 175 11.52 -20.15 9.29
CA LEU A 175 11.18 -21.57 9.18
C LEU A 175 9.71 -21.66 8.77
N ASN A 176 9.42 -22.40 7.70
CA ASN A 176 8.05 -22.66 7.25
C ASN A 176 7.83 -24.17 7.08
N ALA A 177 6.67 -24.63 7.50
CA ALA A 177 6.18 -25.97 7.24
C ALA A 177 4.77 -25.88 6.66
N ARG A 178 4.55 -26.51 5.52
CA ARG A 178 3.23 -26.64 4.88
C ARG A 178 2.91 -28.11 4.71
N TYR A 179 1.72 -28.50 5.13
CA TYR A 179 1.23 -29.86 4.99
C TYR A 179 -0.15 -29.89 4.34
N GLN A 180 -0.28 -30.63 3.28
CA GLN A 180 -1.54 -30.87 2.59
C GLN A 180 -1.97 -32.31 2.80
N TRP A 181 -3.07 -32.49 3.53
CA TRP A 181 -3.71 -33.78 3.75
C TRP A 181 -5.11 -33.80 3.17
N GLY A 182 -5.25 -34.43 2.02
CA GLY A 182 -6.51 -34.43 1.31
C GLY A 182 -7.00 -32.99 1.02
N ARG A 183 -8.08 -32.59 1.67
CA ARG A 183 -8.74 -31.28 1.54
C ARG A 183 -8.33 -30.27 2.59
N ILE A 184 -7.42 -30.62 3.46
CA ILE A 184 -6.90 -29.77 4.53
C ILE A 184 -5.49 -29.30 4.15
N LYS A 185 -5.25 -28.01 4.22
CA LYS A 185 -3.93 -27.39 4.10
C LYS A 185 -3.59 -26.72 5.43
N LEU A 186 -2.48 -27.11 6.02
CA LEU A 186 -1.92 -26.51 7.22
C LEU A 186 -0.64 -25.78 6.84
N SER A 187 -0.42 -24.60 7.41
CA SER A 187 0.84 -23.89 7.25
C SER A 187 1.24 -23.25 8.57
N GLY A 188 2.50 -23.43 8.94
CA GLY A 188 3.13 -22.81 10.10
C GLY A 188 4.40 -22.10 9.67
N THR A 189 4.60 -20.87 10.12
CA THR A 189 5.82 -20.09 9.88
C THR A 189 6.31 -19.53 11.20
N LEU A 190 7.60 -19.59 11.45
CA LEU A 190 8.26 -18.92 12.56
C LEU A 190 9.35 -18.01 12.01
N VAL A 191 9.23 -16.71 12.25
CA VAL A 191 10.23 -15.71 11.83
C VAL A 191 10.98 -15.22 13.04
N GLY A 192 12.31 -15.43 13.04
CA GLY A 192 13.25 -14.80 13.97
C GLY A 192 13.80 -13.52 13.33
N THR A 193 13.60 -12.39 13.98
CA THR A 193 14.10 -11.09 13.55
C THR A 193 15.17 -10.61 14.53
N PHE A 194 16.32 -10.18 14.00
CA PHE A 194 17.39 -9.50 14.72
C PHE A 194 17.75 -8.23 13.98
N ILE A 195 17.72 -7.09 14.68
CA ILE A 195 18.04 -5.78 14.10
C ILE A 195 18.95 -5.03 15.04
N THR A 196 20.06 -4.53 14.51
CA THR A 196 20.97 -3.60 15.18
C THR A 196 21.14 -2.34 14.34
N GLU A 197 21.42 -1.23 14.96
CA GLU A 197 21.51 0.06 14.31
C GLU A 197 22.68 0.85 14.89
N GLU A 198 23.49 1.45 14.04
CA GLU A 198 24.58 2.34 14.40
C GLU A 198 24.26 3.76 13.93
N VAL A 199 24.59 4.78 14.71
CA VAL A 199 24.41 6.18 14.37
C VAL A 199 25.72 6.94 14.52
N LYS A 200 25.97 7.93 13.65
CA LYS A 200 27.16 8.79 13.73
C LYS A 200 27.04 9.87 14.79
N ALA A 201 25.83 10.29 15.11
CA ALA A 201 25.53 11.32 16.09
C ALA A 201 24.28 10.94 16.89
N GLY A 202 24.27 11.27 18.20
CA GLY A 202 23.17 10.92 19.11
C GLY A 202 23.32 9.54 19.75
N ASN A 203 22.24 9.05 20.33
CA ASN A 203 22.21 7.75 21.00
C ASN A 203 21.88 6.63 20.03
N THR A 204 22.67 5.58 20.05
CA THR A 204 22.38 4.35 19.30
C THR A 204 21.15 3.66 19.89
N PRO A 205 20.14 3.31 19.10
CA PRO A 205 19.00 2.53 19.57
C PRO A 205 19.41 1.13 20.02
N ASP A 206 18.66 0.57 20.98
CA ASP A 206 18.87 -0.80 21.45
C ASP A 206 18.62 -1.85 20.33
N ASP A 207 19.33 -2.96 20.40
CA ASP A 207 19.10 -4.14 19.58
C ASP A 207 17.66 -4.65 19.72
N ARG A 208 17.08 -5.06 18.60
CA ARG A 208 15.72 -5.58 18.57
C ARG A 208 15.70 -7.04 18.15
N LYS A 209 15.12 -7.88 19.02
CA LYS A 209 15.00 -9.33 18.82
C LYS A 209 13.54 -9.74 18.94
N ARG A 210 13.05 -10.49 17.98
CA ARG A 210 11.64 -10.93 17.99
C ARG A 210 11.45 -12.28 17.33
N LEU A 211 10.58 -13.10 17.94
CA LEU A 211 10.00 -14.29 17.30
C LEU A 211 8.55 -13.99 16.93
N SER A 212 8.19 -14.24 15.69
CA SER A 212 6.88 -13.95 15.11
C SER A 212 6.28 -15.23 14.49
N PRO A 213 5.41 -15.94 15.22
CA PRO A 213 4.72 -17.11 14.69
C PRO A 213 3.52 -16.72 13.81
N THR A 214 3.27 -17.53 12.79
CA THR A 214 2.06 -17.54 11.97
C THR A 214 1.56 -18.95 11.81
N LEU A 215 0.27 -19.19 12.03
CA LEU A 215 -0.39 -20.48 11.81
C LEU A 215 -1.61 -20.24 10.93
N SER A 216 -1.81 -21.08 9.93
CA SER A 216 -3.02 -21.02 9.11
C SER A 216 -3.52 -22.42 8.76
N VAL A 217 -4.82 -22.51 8.63
CA VAL A 217 -5.53 -23.70 8.15
C VAL A 217 -6.49 -23.29 7.05
N SER A 218 -6.57 -24.10 6.00
CA SER A 218 -7.57 -23.98 4.95
C SER A 218 -8.20 -25.36 4.71
N ILE A 219 -9.51 -25.41 4.69
CA ILE A 219 -10.28 -26.65 4.54
C ILE A 219 -11.24 -26.45 3.35
N GLN A 220 -11.28 -27.44 2.47
CA GLN A 220 -12.32 -27.57 1.45
C GLN A 220 -13.35 -28.60 1.94
N PRO A 221 -14.50 -28.20 2.51
CA PRO A 221 -15.44 -29.14 3.16
C PRO A 221 -16.01 -30.18 2.18
N TRP A 222 -16.33 -29.76 0.95
CA TRP A 222 -16.92 -30.62 -0.08
C TRP A 222 -15.97 -30.70 -1.29
N LYS A 223 -15.83 -31.90 -1.85
CA LYS A 223 -14.91 -32.13 -2.98
C LYS A 223 -15.41 -31.50 -4.27
N GLU A 224 -16.72 -31.52 -4.46
CA GLU A 224 -17.41 -31.06 -5.66
C GLU A 224 -17.51 -29.52 -5.70
N GLU A 225 -17.41 -28.88 -4.55
CA GLU A 225 -17.56 -27.44 -4.41
C GLU A 225 -16.21 -26.76 -4.19
N GLN A 226 -15.98 -25.68 -4.89
CA GLN A 226 -14.80 -24.82 -4.64
C GLN A 226 -15.07 -23.87 -3.47
N LEU A 227 -15.46 -24.43 -2.34
CA LEU A 227 -15.65 -23.74 -1.07
C LEU A 227 -14.44 -23.95 -0.17
N TYR A 228 -13.85 -22.88 0.31
CA TYR A 228 -12.69 -22.93 1.20
C TYR A 228 -12.99 -22.12 2.46
N VAL A 229 -12.82 -22.75 3.61
CA VAL A 229 -12.86 -22.09 4.93
C VAL A 229 -11.44 -21.97 5.42
N ARG A 230 -11.06 -20.77 5.86
CA ARG A 230 -9.71 -20.46 6.32
C ARG A 230 -9.74 -19.87 7.72
N ALA A 231 -8.73 -20.20 8.51
CA ALA A 231 -8.45 -19.49 9.75
C ALA A 231 -6.94 -19.21 9.84
N MET A 232 -6.58 -18.07 10.42
CA MET A 232 -5.20 -17.65 10.57
C MET A 232 -4.99 -16.95 11.91
N TYR A 233 -3.88 -17.26 12.54
CA TYR A 233 -3.27 -16.47 13.61
C TYR A 233 -1.89 -16.00 13.15
N LYS A 234 -1.58 -14.73 13.37
CA LYS A 234 -0.29 -14.15 13.01
C LYS A 234 0.17 -13.16 14.07
N ASN A 235 1.44 -13.22 14.40
CA ASN A 235 2.12 -12.21 15.21
C ASN A 235 3.08 -11.44 14.32
N THR A 236 2.96 -10.12 14.30
CA THR A 236 3.81 -9.25 13.48
C THR A 236 4.60 -8.28 14.35
N PHE A 237 5.71 -7.82 13.77
CA PHE A 237 6.61 -6.86 14.38
C PHE A 237 7.12 -5.90 13.31
N ARG A 238 6.95 -4.59 13.54
CA ARG A 238 7.39 -3.55 12.61
C ARG A 238 8.29 -2.57 13.34
N VAL A 239 9.52 -2.45 12.88
CA VAL A 239 10.45 -1.43 13.35
C VAL A 239 10.14 -0.11 12.62
N PRO A 240 10.22 1.05 13.30
CA PRO A 240 10.08 2.34 12.63
C PRO A 240 11.07 2.47 11.46
N THR A 241 10.62 3.04 10.36
CA THR A 241 11.48 3.34 9.20
C THR A 241 12.39 4.52 9.50
N PHE A 242 13.41 4.75 8.67
CA PHE A 242 14.24 5.94 8.81
C PHE A 242 13.43 7.22 8.62
N ASN A 243 12.41 7.21 7.76
CA ASN A 243 11.49 8.34 7.61
C ASN A 243 10.73 8.63 8.91
N ASP A 244 10.25 7.56 9.59
CA ASP A 244 9.53 7.69 10.85
C ASP A 244 10.43 8.27 11.97
N LEU A 245 11.73 7.96 11.94
CA LEU A 245 12.67 8.32 13.00
C LEU A 245 13.42 9.64 12.75
N TYR A 246 13.92 9.85 11.54
CA TYR A 246 15.01 10.80 11.29
C TYR A 246 14.71 11.92 10.29
N TYR A 247 13.58 11.87 9.58
CA TYR A 247 13.23 12.98 8.68
C TYR A 247 12.91 14.24 9.48
N LEU A 248 13.51 15.36 9.08
CA LEU A 248 13.59 16.59 9.89
C LEU A 248 12.27 17.06 10.46
N ARG A 249 11.19 17.03 9.68
CA ARG A 249 9.91 17.64 10.08
C ARG A 249 8.94 16.65 10.70
N ILE A 250 9.00 15.41 10.29
CA ILE A 250 8.01 14.38 10.64
C ILE A 250 8.57 13.32 11.59
N GLY A 251 9.89 13.14 11.61
CA GLY A 251 10.56 12.08 12.35
C GLY A 251 10.47 12.24 13.87
N ASN A 252 10.51 11.09 14.54
CA ASN A 252 10.51 10.99 16.00
C ASN A 252 11.40 9.82 16.44
N THR A 253 12.57 10.13 16.98
CA THR A 253 13.56 9.13 17.40
C THR A 253 13.14 8.33 18.63
N SER A 254 12.07 8.73 19.34
CA SER A 254 11.54 8.02 20.51
C SER A 254 10.52 6.91 20.14
N LEU A 255 10.29 6.65 18.86
CA LEU A 255 9.33 5.64 18.44
C LEU A 255 9.74 4.23 18.84
N ARG A 256 8.80 3.52 19.42
CA ARG A 256 8.90 2.10 19.73
C ARG A 256 8.41 1.25 18.57
N PRO A 257 8.93 0.02 18.40
CA PRO A 257 8.45 -0.91 17.41
C PRO A 257 6.98 -1.30 17.64
N GLU A 258 6.21 -1.30 16.58
CA GLU A 258 4.82 -1.75 16.55
C GLU A 258 4.75 -3.28 16.61
N LYS A 259 3.82 -3.82 17.39
CA LYS A 259 3.54 -5.25 17.53
C LYS A 259 2.05 -5.50 17.30
N ALA A 260 1.73 -6.50 16.49
CA ALA A 260 0.34 -6.88 16.26
C ALA A 260 0.12 -8.37 16.47
N ARG A 261 -1.05 -8.72 17.04
CA ARG A 261 -1.65 -10.05 17.02
C ARG A 261 -2.87 -9.98 16.14
N GLU A 262 -2.89 -10.84 15.14
CA GLU A 262 -3.91 -10.83 14.10
C GLU A 262 -4.62 -12.18 14.06
N TYR A 263 -5.94 -12.14 14.08
CA TYR A 263 -6.83 -13.30 13.96
C TYR A 263 -7.75 -13.07 12.77
N ASN A 264 -7.82 -14.02 11.88
CA ASN A 264 -8.67 -13.96 10.70
C ASN A 264 -9.42 -15.28 10.52
N ILE A 265 -10.68 -15.18 10.13
CA ILE A 265 -11.47 -16.30 9.63
C ILE A 265 -12.11 -15.89 8.31
N GLY A 266 -11.97 -16.72 7.29
CA GLY A 266 -12.46 -16.38 5.96
C GLY A 266 -13.11 -17.56 5.25
N VAL A 267 -14.02 -17.22 4.35
CA VAL A 267 -14.69 -18.16 3.45
C VAL A 267 -14.54 -17.65 2.03
N THR A 268 -14.12 -18.51 1.12
CA THR A 268 -14.14 -18.25 -0.33
C THR A 268 -14.93 -19.34 -1.02
N TRP A 269 -15.86 -18.92 -1.85
CA TRP A 269 -16.61 -19.82 -2.71
C TRP A 269 -16.46 -19.37 -4.17
N ASN A 270 -16.18 -20.33 -5.06
CA ASN A 270 -16.13 -20.11 -6.50
C ASN A 270 -17.02 -21.15 -7.17
N GLY A 271 -17.88 -20.71 -8.06
CA GLY A 271 -18.80 -21.62 -8.71
C GLY A 271 -19.55 -21.00 -9.87
N LYS A 272 -20.43 -21.78 -10.46
CA LYS A 272 -21.36 -21.36 -11.51
C LYS A 272 -22.79 -21.65 -11.06
N PRO A 273 -23.37 -20.81 -10.15
CA PRO A 273 -24.68 -21.08 -9.54
C PRO A 273 -25.84 -20.87 -10.50
N PHE A 274 -25.62 -20.09 -11.57
CA PHE A 274 -26.65 -19.72 -12.54
C PHE A 274 -26.19 -20.03 -13.97
N SER A 275 -27.12 -20.46 -14.82
CA SER A 275 -26.82 -20.76 -16.23
C SER A 275 -26.36 -19.53 -17.02
N PHE A 276 -26.72 -18.33 -16.58
CA PHE A 276 -26.38 -17.07 -17.21
C PHE A 276 -25.05 -16.47 -16.75
N THR A 277 -24.32 -17.12 -15.83
CA THR A 277 -22.99 -16.66 -15.40
C THR A 277 -21.91 -17.63 -15.85
N ASP A 278 -20.70 -17.15 -16.18
CA ASP A 278 -19.54 -18.00 -16.40
C ASP A 278 -18.93 -18.46 -15.10
N PHE A 279 -18.85 -17.55 -14.13
CA PHE A 279 -18.43 -17.83 -12.78
C PHE A 279 -19.05 -16.81 -11.81
N LEU A 280 -19.05 -17.19 -10.53
CA LEU A 280 -19.26 -16.30 -9.40
C LEU A 280 -18.21 -16.62 -8.32
N SER A 281 -17.47 -15.63 -7.90
CA SER A 281 -16.51 -15.70 -6.79
C SER A 281 -16.97 -14.79 -5.66
N VAL A 282 -17.07 -15.35 -4.46
CA VAL A 282 -17.42 -14.61 -3.24
C VAL A 282 -16.39 -14.92 -2.18
N THR A 283 -15.83 -13.89 -1.56
CA THR A 283 -14.95 -14.02 -0.41
C THR A 283 -15.46 -13.15 0.74
N LEU A 284 -15.50 -13.72 1.93
CA LEU A 284 -15.82 -13.04 3.18
C LEU A 284 -14.70 -13.33 4.18
N ASP A 285 -14.12 -12.28 4.75
CA ASP A 285 -13.07 -12.37 5.78
C ASP A 285 -13.45 -11.51 6.98
N GLY A 286 -13.58 -12.13 8.16
CA GLY A 286 -13.71 -11.44 9.43
C GLY A 286 -12.39 -11.45 10.18
N TYR A 287 -12.02 -10.35 10.82
CA TYR A 287 -10.74 -10.24 11.52
C TYR A 287 -10.84 -9.46 12.83
N TYR A 288 -9.94 -9.80 13.74
CA TYR A 288 -9.68 -9.06 14.96
C TYR A 288 -8.18 -8.91 15.16
N ASN A 289 -7.70 -7.67 15.32
CA ASN A 289 -6.29 -7.38 15.51
C ASN A 289 -6.10 -6.54 16.77
N GLU A 290 -5.11 -6.92 17.58
CA GLU A 290 -4.63 -6.16 18.72
C GLU A 290 -3.25 -5.61 18.38
N VAL A 291 -3.12 -4.29 18.32
CA VAL A 291 -1.88 -3.60 17.94
C VAL A 291 -1.41 -2.79 19.13
N THR A 292 -0.17 -3.01 19.56
CA THR A 292 0.50 -2.21 20.59
C THR A 292 1.59 -1.34 19.99
N ASP A 293 1.77 -0.14 20.52
CA ASP A 293 2.71 0.87 20.04
C ASP A 293 2.52 1.20 18.56
N LYS A 294 1.26 1.26 18.09
CA LYS A 294 0.93 1.54 16.69
C LYS A 294 1.57 2.85 16.23
N ILE A 295 2.36 2.79 15.16
CA ILE A 295 3.02 3.98 14.59
C ILE A 295 2.05 4.66 13.62
N VAL A 296 1.74 5.92 13.88
CA VAL A 296 0.85 6.75 13.05
C VAL A 296 1.43 8.14 12.84
N ALA A 297 1.10 8.73 11.70
CA ALA A 297 1.35 10.14 11.43
C ALA A 297 0.17 10.97 11.96
N PHE A 298 0.45 11.90 12.86
CA PHE A 298 -0.55 12.84 13.36
C PHE A 298 -0.41 14.17 12.65
N PRO A 299 -1.50 14.71 12.11
CA PRO A 299 -1.50 16.09 11.64
C PRO A 299 -1.46 17.03 12.85
N SER A 300 -0.46 17.88 12.90
CA SER A 300 -0.50 19.10 13.72
C SER A 300 -0.92 20.28 12.85
N THR A 301 -1.05 21.49 13.41
CA THR A 301 -1.47 22.67 12.68
C THR A 301 -0.59 22.99 11.45
N TYR A 302 0.69 22.64 11.51
CA TYR A 302 1.66 23.02 10.46
C TYR A 302 2.43 21.84 9.86
N VAL A 303 2.59 20.73 10.63
CA VAL A 303 3.39 19.57 10.20
C VAL A 303 2.78 18.28 10.72
N TRP A 304 3.01 17.19 10.03
CA TRP A 304 2.72 15.85 10.52
C TRP A 304 3.85 15.39 11.43
N LYS A 305 3.52 14.66 12.51
CA LYS A 305 4.51 14.05 13.39
C LYS A 305 4.22 12.59 13.60
N MET A 306 5.26 11.78 13.55
CA MET A 306 5.16 10.35 13.84
C MET A 306 5.06 10.12 15.35
N GLN A 307 4.10 9.32 15.78
CA GLN A 307 3.86 8.98 17.19
C GLN A 307 3.44 7.52 17.33
N ASN A 308 3.67 6.95 18.51
CA ASN A 308 3.05 5.68 18.88
C ASN A 308 1.69 5.94 19.56
N TYR A 309 0.65 5.28 19.08
CA TYR A 309 -0.51 4.96 19.90
C TYR A 309 -0.17 3.80 20.84
N GLY A 310 -0.72 3.77 22.03
CA GLY A 310 -0.47 2.68 22.95
C GLY A 310 -1.06 1.37 22.45
N THR A 311 -2.33 1.14 22.69
CA THR A 311 -3.04 -0.07 22.26
C THR A 311 -4.21 0.30 21.36
N VAL A 312 -4.33 -0.42 20.24
CA VAL A 312 -5.42 -0.26 19.27
C VAL A 312 -6.06 -1.62 19.02
N HIS A 313 -7.38 -1.69 19.11
CA HIS A 313 -8.15 -2.85 18.68
C HIS A 313 -8.80 -2.58 17.33
N ILE A 314 -8.65 -3.52 16.41
CA ILE A 314 -9.22 -3.40 15.06
C ILE A 314 -10.09 -4.63 14.82
N THR A 315 -11.38 -4.42 14.64
CA THR A 315 -12.34 -5.47 14.25
C THR A 315 -12.90 -5.12 12.89
N GLY A 316 -12.99 -6.07 11.98
CA GLY A 316 -13.51 -5.80 10.66
C GLY A 316 -14.08 -7.00 9.93
N LEU A 317 -14.74 -6.68 8.83
CA LEU A 317 -15.32 -7.63 7.87
C LEU A 317 -15.04 -7.11 6.47
N ASP A 318 -14.39 -7.92 5.66
CA ASP A 318 -14.14 -7.66 4.25
C ASP A 318 -14.96 -8.63 3.39
N ALA A 319 -15.64 -8.09 2.38
CA ALA A 319 -16.39 -8.85 1.40
C ALA A 319 -15.91 -8.51 -0.01
N THR A 320 -15.69 -9.53 -0.83
CA THR A 320 -15.35 -9.36 -2.26
C THR A 320 -16.26 -10.22 -3.10
N LEU A 321 -16.73 -9.64 -4.22
CA LEU A 321 -17.56 -10.33 -5.20
C LEU A 321 -17.00 -10.08 -6.61
N ALA A 322 -16.94 -11.12 -7.44
CA ALA A 322 -16.63 -10.99 -8.85
C ALA A 322 -17.44 -11.99 -9.67
N THR A 323 -17.98 -11.56 -10.79
CA THR A 323 -18.73 -12.43 -11.71
C THR A 323 -18.57 -11.96 -13.16
N SER A 324 -18.76 -12.89 -14.08
CA SER A 324 -18.82 -12.65 -15.53
C SER A 324 -20.11 -13.24 -16.07
N ILE A 325 -20.82 -12.43 -16.88
CA ILE A 325 -22.12 -12.74 -17.45
C ILE A 325 -22.03 -12.62 -18.97
N PRO A 326 -21.95 -13.72 -19.72
CA PRO A 326 -22.05 -13.68 -21.17
C PRO A 326 -23.50 -13.38 -21.57
N VAL A 327 -23.76 -12.17 -22.05
CA VAL A 327 -25.11 -11.72 -22.44
C VAL A 327 -25.48 -12.30 -23.79
N CYS A 328 -24.53 -12.28 -24.72
CA CYS A 328 -24.66 -12.89 -26.05
C CYS A 328 -23.25 -13.15 -26.63
N PRO A 329 -23.15 -13.86 -27.80
CA PRO A 329 -21.85 -14.05 -28.43
C PRO A 329 -21.14 -12.71 -28.65
N ASN A 330 -19.93 -12.58 -28.08
CA ASN A 330 -19.07 -11.39 -28.14
C ASN A 330 -19.48 -10.21 -27.24
N ILE A 331 -20.49 -10.35 -26.36
CA ILE A 331 -20.79 -9.33 -25.34
C ILE A 331 -20.73 -9.97 -23.96
N ASN A 332 -19.83 -9.48 -23.13
CA ASN A 332 -19.65 -9.95 -21.78
C ASN A 332 -19.79 -8.79 -20.77
N VAL A 333 -20.47 -9.05 -19.67
CA VAL A 333 -20.62 -8.10 -18.56
C VAL A 333 -19.88 -8.64 -17.35
N GLY A 334 -18.81 -7.97 -16.97
CA GLY A 334 -18.08 -8.22 -15.74
C GLY A 334 -18.63 -7.33 -14.63
N LEU A 335 -18.87 -7.92 -13.47
CA LEU A 335 -19.20 -7.19 -12.24
C LEU A 335 -18.19 -7.55 -11.18
N SER A 336 -17.65 -6.55 -10.49
CA SER A 336 -16.80 -6.78 -9.32
C SER A 336 -17.04 -5.71 -8.26
N GLY A 337 -16.81 -6.08 -7.01
CA GLY A 337 -16.91 -5.16 -5.90
C GLY A 337 -16.21 -5.67 -4.67
N ASN A 338 -15.80 -4.75 -3.84
CA ASN A 338 -15.38 -5.03 -2.49
C ASN A 338 -16.03 -4.06 -1.52
N TYR A 339 -16.22 -4.52 -0.31
CA TYR A 339 -16.73 -3.75 0.81
C TYR A 339 -15.92 -4.09 2.04
N SER A 340 -15.54 -3.09 2.80
CA SER A 340 -14.85 -3.22 4.07
C SER A 340 -15.60 -2.46 5.16
N TRP A 341 -15.92 -3.15 6.23
CA TRP A 341 -16.31 -2.54 7.49
C TRP A 341 -15.18 -2.73 8.49
N GLN A 342 -14.72 -1.63 9.11
CA GLN A 342 -13.62 -1.66 10.05
C GLN A 342 -13.88 -0.73 11.23
N LYS A 343 -13.75 -1.25 12.45
CA LYS A 343 -13.74 -0.48 13.67
C LYS A 343 -12.34 -0.56 14.30
N ALA A 344 -11.57 0.53 14.17
CA ALA A 344 -10.24 0.66 14.73
C ALA A 344 -10.28 1.68 15.88
N ILE A 345 -10.18 1.23 17.11
CA ILE A 345 -10.43 2.05 18.32
C ILE A 345 -9.20 2.14 19.22
N ASP A 346 -9.03 3.29 19.83
CA ASP A 346 -8.01 3.54 20.85
C ASP A 346 -8.40 2.90 22.19
N MET A 347 -7.54 1.98 22.65
CA MET A 347 -7.71 1.27 23.93
C MET A 347 -6.57 1.60 24.91
N THR A 348 -5.83 2.67 24.67
CA THR A 348 -4.60 2.99 25.38
C THR A 348 -4.84 3.34 26.84
N ASN A 349 -5.75 4.26 27.13
CA ASN A 349 -6.00 4.75 28.47
C ASN A 349 -7.50 4.89 28.74
N PRO A 350 -8.08 4.07 29.65
CA PRO A 350 -9.50 4.12 29.98
C PRO A 350 -10.02 5.48 30.48
N ASP A 351 -9.13 6.30 31.05
CA ASP A 351 -9.49 7.62 31.61
C ASP A 351 -9.35 8.74 30.56
N ALA A 352 -8.84 8.44 29.37
CA ALA A 352 -8.70 9.44 28.30
C ALA A 352 -10.04 9.70 27.60
N LYS A 353 -10.28 10.96 27.21
CA LYS A 353 -11.51 11.37 26.51
C LYS A 353 -11.75 10.66 25.17
N ASN A 354 -10.67 10.18 24.54
CA ASN A 354 -10.71 9.45 23.27
C ASN A 354 -10.67 7.92 23.45
N TYR A 355 -10.89 7.41 24.68
CA TYR A 355 -10.97 5.98 24.91
C TYR A 355 -12.15 5.35 24.16
N LYS A 356 -11.88 4.31 23.38
CA LYS A 356 -12.80 3.65 22.43
C LYS A 356 -13.28 4.49 21.24
N ASP A 357 -12.69 5.65 21.03
CA ASP A 357 -12.91 6.42 19.82
C ASP A 357 -12.20 5.78 18.61
N GLN A 358 -12.79 5.95 17.43
CA GLN A 358 -12.21 5.53 16.16
C GLN A 358 -10.92 6.32 15.89
N LEU A 359 -9.89 5.65 15.40
CA LEU A 359 -8.64 6.32 15.05
C LEU A 359 -8.83 7.38 13.96
N PRO A 360 -8.06 8.47 13.98
CA PRO A 360 -8.10 9.48 12.94
C PRO A 360 -7.91 8.89 11.53
N TYR A 361 -8.61 9.48 10.56
CA TYR A 361 -8.54 9.11 9.15
C TYR A 361 -8.89 7.64 8.83
N THR A 362 -9.55 6.94 9.74
CA THR A 362 -9.96 5.55 9.57
C THR A 362 -11.48 5.50 9.38
N PRO A 363 -12.01 5.40 8.15
CA PRO A 363 -13.44 5.28 7.92
C PRO A 363 -13.95 3.93 8.40
N GLN A 364 -15.19 3.87 8.90
CA GLN A 364 -15.80 2.59 9.29
C GLN A 364 -16.27 1.78 8.09
N HIS A 365 -16.70 2.45 7.02
CA HIS A 365 -17.18 1.79 5.81
C HIS A 365 -16.43 2.32 4.60
N SER A 366 -15.95 1.44 3.76
CA SER A 366 -15.37 1.77 2.47
C SER A 366 -15.64 0.65 1.47
N GLY A 367 -15.60 0.98 0.18
CA GLY A 367 -15.75 -0.04 -0.83
C GLY A 367 -15.69 0.53 -2.23
N ASN A 368 -15.58 -0.36 -3.17
CA ASN A 368 -15.75 -0.03 -4.57
C ASN A 368 -16.64 -1.07 -5.28
N ALA A 369 -17.26 -0.65 -6.36
CA ALA A 369 -17.93 -1.53 -7.28
C ALA A 369 -17.59 -1.12 -8.72
N SER A 370 -17.46 -2.08 -9.60
CA SER A 370 -17.20 -1.82 -11.01
C SER A 370 -18.01 -2.75 -11.92
N THR A 371 -18.43 -2.19 -13.03
CA THR A 371 -19.09 -2.90 -14.12
C THR A 371 -18.27 -2.68 -15.38
N THR A 372 -18.01 -3.76 -16.11
CA THR A 372 -17.32 -3.74 -17.38
C THR A 372 -18.23 -4.36 -18.44
N ILE A 373 -18.41 -3.70 -19.56
CA ILE A 373 -19.13 -4.22 -20.71
C ILE A 373 -18.12 -4.34 -21.84
N GLU A 374 -17.82 -5.58 -22.18
CA GLU A 374 -16.91 -5.91 -23.29
C GLU A 374 -17.68 -6.19 -24.55
N THR A 375 -17.32 -5.51 -25.64
CA THR A 375 -17.93 -5.68 -26.96
C THR A 375 -16.85 -5.71 -28.05
N PRO A 376 -17.14 -6.20 -29.25
CA PRO A 376 -16.19 -6.18 -30.37
C PRO A 376 -15.81 -4.77 -30.83
N TRP A 377 -16.62 -3.77 -30.53
CA TRP A 377 -16.46 -2.42 -31.07
C TRP A 377 -15.74 -1.49 -30.08
N ILE A 378 -16.24 -1.42 -28.86
CA ILE A 378 -15.71 -0.57 -27.78
C ILE A 378 -16.10 -1.17 -26.45
N ASN A 379 -15.20 -1.10 -25.50
CA ASN A 379 -15.45 -1.56 -24.14
C ASN A 379 -15.80 -0.37 -23.25
N VAL A 380 -16.72 -0.58 -22.33
CA VAL A 380 -17.21 0.42 -21.39
C VAL A 380 -16.96 -0.06 -19.98
N GLY A 381 -16.40 0.80 -19.16
CA GLY A 381 -16.24 0.58 -17.73
C GLY A 381 -16.96 1.67 -16.94
N TYR A 382 -17.54 1.28 -15.83
CA TYR A 382 -18.07 2.20 -14.84
C TYR A 382 -17.65 1.72 -13.47
N SER A 383 -17.13 2.61 -12.64
CA SER A 383 -16.76 2.29 -11.27
C SER A 383 -17.19 3.38 -10.31
N LEU A 384 -17.46 2.96 -9.09
CA LEU A 384 -17.71 3.85 -7.97
C LEU A 384 -16.82 3.45 -6.80
N THR A 385 -16.35 4.45 -6.06
CA THR A 385 -15.62 4.29 -4.80
C THR A 385 -16.32 5.09 -3.73
N GLY A 386 -16.68 4.43 -2.64
CA GLY A 386 -17.36 5.04 -1.51
C GLY A 386 -16.53 4.94 -0.24
N VAL A 387 -16.50 6.01 0.53
CA VAL A 387 -15.86 6.10 1.84
C VAL A 387 -16.79 6.83 2.79
N SER A 388 -17.06 6.23 3.96
CA SER A 388 -17.90 6.85 4.97
C SER A 388 -17.24 8.06 5.63
N GLU A 389 -18.01 8.75 6.45
CA GLU A 389 -17.49 9.77 7.35
C GLU A 389 -16.38 9.21 8.26
N ARG A 390 -15.50 10.08 8.69
CA ARG A 390 -14.37 9.78 9.56
C ARG A 390 -13.94 11.01 10.35
N TYR A 391 -13.05 10.85 11.30
CA TYR A 391 -12.57 11.94 12.12
C TYR A 391 -11.11 12.25 11.78
N TYR A 392 -10.71 13.54 11.81
CA TYR A 392 -9.32 13.94 11.56
C TYR A 392 -8.49 14.11 12.85
N MET A 393 -9.14 14.09 14.02
CA MET A 393 -8.51 14.17 15.34
C MET A 393 -8.89 12.96 16.18
N ALA A 394 -8.17 12.75 17.28
CA ALA A 394 -8.35 11.59 18.16
C ALA A 394 -9.73 11.50 18.80
N GLN A 395 -10.38 12.65 19.11
CA GLN A 395 -11.72 12.67 19.68
C GLN A 395 -12.79 12.65 18.59
N ASN A 396 -13.75 11.73 18.69
CA ASN A 396 -14.84 11.56 17.72
C ASN A 396 -16.02 12.52 18.01
N ILE A 397 -15.75 13.80 18.02
CA ILE A 397 -16.76 14.85 18.19
C ILE A 397 -17.12 15.48 16.83
N PRO A 398 -18.33 16.09 16.70
CA PRO A 398 -18.82 16.59 15.40
C PRO A 398 -17.87 17.56 14.68
N VAL A 399 -17.17 18.44 15.41
CA VAL A 399 -16.25 19.42 14.83
C VAL A 399 -15.03 18.76 14.17
N ASN A 400 -14.67 17.53 14.58
CA ASN A 400 -13.54 16.76 14.05
C ASN A 400 -13.94 15.85 12.87
N LYS A 401 -15.19 15.93 12.43
CA LYS A 401 -15.72 15.06 11.37
C LYS A 401 -15.27 15.53 9.99
N ILE A 402 -14.98 14.56 9.13
CA ILE A 402 -14.84 14.71 7.68
C ILE A 402 -15.97 13.92 7.05
N ASP A 403 -16.72 14.55 6.16
CA ASP A 403 -17.84 13.91 5.49
C ASP A 403 -17.39 12.76 4.59
N GLY A 404 -18.27 11.78 4.42
CA GLY A 404 -18.09 10.71 3.45
C GLY A 404 -18.30 11.19 2.01
N TYR A 405 -17.82 10.40 1.07
CA TYR A 405 -17.99 10.68 -0.34
C TYR A 405 -18.20 9.41 -1.17
N VAL A 406 -18.77 9.60 -2.34
CA VAL A 406 -18.81 8.60 -3.41
C VAL A 406 -18.28 9.28 -4.67
N GLU A 407 -17.24 8.68 -5.26
CA GLU A 407 -16.68 9.10 -6.54
C GLU A 407 -17.06 8.11 -7.63
N HIS A 408 -17.43 8.62 -8.78
CA HIS A 408 -17.87 7.85 -9.95
C HIS A 408 -16.89 8.06 -11.11
N THR A 409 -16.47 7.00 -11.76
CA THR A 409 -15.57 7.04 -12.93
C THR A 409 -16.19 6.26 -14.10
N ALA A 410 -16.19 6.87 -15.27
CA ALA A 410 -16.56 6.21 -16.52
C ALA A 410 -15.34 6.07 -17.42
N THR A 411 -15.18 4.92 -18.03
CA THR A 411 -14.04 4.56 -18.87
C THR A 411 -14.53 3.98 -20.20
N LEU A 412 -13.91 4.41 -21.30
CA LEU A 412 -14.10 3.83 -22.63
C LEU A 412 -12.74 3.38 -23.14
N TRP A 413 -12.64 2.17 -23.69
CA TRP A 413 -11.39 1.72 -24.31
C TRP A 413 -11.64 0.80 -25.50
N ARG A 414 -10.64 0.81 -26.39
CA ARG A 414 -10.58 -0.11 -27.53
C ARG A 414 -9.14 -0.59 -27.74
N GLU A 415 -9.03 -1.85 -28.12
CA GLU A 415 -7.78 -2.48 -28.52
C GLU A 415 -7.73 -2.65 -30.03
N PHE A 416 -6.61 -2.27 -30.63
CA PHE A 416 -6.35 -2.40 -32.06
C PHE A 416 -5.16 -3.35 -32.22
N THR A 417 -5.37 -4.44 -32.93
CA THR A 417 -4.31 -5.36 -33.32
C THR A 417 -3.84 -5.00 -34.72
N MET A 418 -2.59 -4.60 -34.82
CA MET A 418 -1.91 -4.29 -36.07
C MET A 418 -0.76 -5.27 -36.27
N LYS A 419 -0.26 -5.39 -37.51
CA LYS A 419 0.83 -6.32 -37.81
C LYS A 419 2.09 -5.94 -36.98
N GLY A 420 2.41 -6.78 -35.98
CA GLY A 420 3.57 -6.59 -35.11
C GLY A 420 3.38 -5.70 -33.88
N CYS A 421 2.17 -5.14 -33.66
CA CYS A 421 1.91 -4.37 -32.44
C CYS A 421 0.44 -4.40 -32.02
N HIS A 422 0.20 -4.14 -30.73
CA HIS A 422 -1.11 -3.96 -30.14
C HIS A 422 -1.21 -2.57 -29.50
N LEU A 423 -2.18 -1.78 -29.94
CA LEU A 423 -2.45 -0.46 -29.39
C LEU A 423 -3.77 -0.50 -28.61
N ARG A 424 -3.73 -0.15 -27.33
CA ARG A 424 -4.91 0.16 -26.53
C ARG A 424 -5.03 1.66 -26.35
N LEU A 425 -6.18 2.21 -26.74
CA LEU A 425 -6.57 3.60 -26.44
C LEU A 425 -7.67 3.60 -25.40
N GLN A 426 -7.54 4.44 -24.38
CA GLN A 426 -8.47 4.55 -23.28
C GLN A 426 -8.75 6.03 -22.96
N ALA A 427 -10.02 6.37 -22.76
CA ALA A 427 -10.48 7.67 -22.30
C ALA A 427 -11.29 7.48 -21.01
N GLU A 428 -11.06 8.34 -20.03
CA GLU A 428 -11.69 8.26 -18.70
C GLU A 428 -12.22 9.62 -18.28
N VAL A 429 -13.37 9.61 -17.62
CA VAL A 429 -13.91 10.74 -16.86
C VAL A 429 -13.90 10.33 -15.40
N ILE A 430 -13.06 10.95 -14.63
CA ILE A 430 -12.87 10.70 -13.19
C ILE A 430 -13.71 11.73 -12.42
N ASN A 431 -14.33 11.32 -11.31
CA ASN A 431 -15.26 12.13 -10.54
C ASN A 431 -16.39 12.71 -11.43
N LEU A 432 -17.12 11.81 -12.11
CA LEU A 432 -18.16 12.15 -13.09
C LEU A 432 -19.24 13.10 -12.53
N THR A 433 -19.54 12.98 -11.24
CA THR A 433 -20.55 13.82 -10.55
C THR A 433 -20.01 15.16 -10.07
N ASP A 434 -18.72 15.44 -10.29
CA ASP A 434 -18.04 16.66 -9.82
C ASP A 434 -18.16 16.88 -8.31
N LYS A 435 -18.08 15.80 -7.52
CA LYS A 435 -18.21 15.87 -6.07
C LYS A 435 -17.00 16.55 -5.45
N GLN A 436 -17.23 17.60 -4.66
CA GLN A 436 -16.18 18.19 -3.82
C GLN A 436 -16.02 17.39 -2.53
N TYR A 437 -14.82 16.98 -2.20
CA TYR A 437 -14.53 16.22 -0.98
C TYR A 437 -13.06 16.33 -0.57
N ASP A 438 -12.79 16.06 0.70
CA ASP A 438 -11.44 15.97 1.25
C ASP A 438 -11.11 14.52 1.63
N VAL A 439 -9.96 14.02 1.25
CA VAL A 439 -9.41 12.78 1.82
C VAL A 439 -8.72 13.10 3.14
N ILE A 440 -7.93 14.14 3.15
CA ILE A 440 -7.29 14.74 4.31
C ILE A 440 -7.95 16.10 4.54
N LYS A 441 -8.35 16.39 5.76
CA LYS A 441 -9.00 17.67 6.11
C LYS A 441 -8.18 18.86 5.60
N TYR A 442 -8.85 19.79 4.94
CA TYR A 442 -8.25 20.97 4.30
C TYR A 442 -7.38 20.70 3.06
N TYR A 443 -7.48 19.51 2.49
CA TYR A 443 -6.84 19.16 1.21
C TYR A 443 -7.92 18.72 0.22
N PRO A 444 -8.59 19.71 -0.44
CA PRO A 444 -9.65 19.41 -1.40
C PRO A 444 -9.10 18.58 -2.55
N MET A 445 -9.86 17.55 -2.92
CA MET A 445 -9.55 16.69 -4.06
C MET A 445 -10.01 17.33 -5.37
N PRO A 446 -9.41 16.97 -6.52
CA PRO A 446 -9.85 17.44 -7.82
C PRO A 446 -11.33 17.14 -8.07
N GLY A 447 -12.06 18.07 -8.64
CA GLY A 447 -13.37 17.85 -9.23
C GLY A 447 -13.30 16.94 -10.47
N ARG A 448 -14.27 17.03 -11.36
CA ARG A 448 -14.29 16.25 -12.60
C ARG A 448 -13.02 16.47 -13.43
N SER A 449 -12.39 15.38 -13.81
CA SER A 449 -11.16 15.40 -14.60
C SER A 449 -11.19 14.35 -15.73
N TRP A 450 -10.33 14.55 -16.72
CA TRP A 450 -10.26 13.70 -17.92
C TRP A 450 -8.87 13.11 -18.03
N ARG A 451 -8.80 11.84 -18.44
CA ARG A 451 -7.53 11.16 -18.70
C ARG A 451 -7.60 10.40 -20.02
N ILE A 452 -6.57 10.55 -20.84
CA ILE A 452 -6.40 9.75 -22.08
C ILE A 452 -5.12 8.94 -21.90
N THR A 453 -5.21 7.65 -22.19
CA THR A 453 -4.07 6.72 -22.06
C THR A 453 -3.92 5.94 -23.37
N GLY A 454 -2.68 5.90 -23.89
CA GLY A 454 -2.29 5.03 -24.99
C GLY A 454 -1.27 4.00 -24.50
N VAL A 455 -1.48 2.72 -24.79
CA VAL A 455 -0.53 1.63 -24.49
C VAL A 455 -0.20 0.92 -25.80
N LEU A 456 1.06 0.98 -26.18
CA LEU A 456 1.60 0.29 -27.34
C LEU A 456 2.46 -0.90 -26.88
N ARG A 457 2.18 -2.07 -27.41
CA ARG A 457 2.94 -3.31 -27.19
C ARG A 457 3.42 -3.82 -28.55
N PHE A 458 4.69 -4.21 -28.65
CA PHE A 458 5.35 -4.72 -29.86
C PHE A 458 6.32 -5.84 -29.52
#